data_1f67dd7270b5d112686c8607d89a8580
#
_entry.id   1f67dd7270b5d112686c8607d89a8580
#
_cell.length_a   1.000
_cell.length_b   1.000
_cell.length_c   1.000
_cell.angle_alpha   90.00
_cell.angle_beta   90.00
_cell.angle_gamma   90.00
#
_symmetry.space_group_name_H-M   'P 1'
#
loop_
_entity.id
_entity.type
_entity.pdbx_description
1 polymer ?
#
loop_
_entity_poly.entity_id
_entity_poly.type
_entity_poly.pdbx_seq_one_letter_code
_entity_poly.pdbx_strand_id
1 'polypeptide(L)'
;MPHFRDLILDNVHVSFWRLEESADEMWTLLSTMADCAPYRERFSQIGAEKRRREWLAARCLVHKRCGAAVEVRYHDSGRPYLWSEEVKDLPEISVTHSGDCVAVAFSPRNYRVGIDLEADETKAWRVRDRFLSAREQRLLPDSAAVLAAWCAKEAIYKLCDVPGLKFLGEMVCEDLKKGQLRVKLPKMGKEVFVV
;
A
#
# COMPACT_ATOMS: atom_id res chain seq x y z
N MET A 1 17.66 11.80 -6.67
CA MET A 1 16.30 11.71 -6.02
C MET A 1 15.87 10.25 -6.09
N PRO A 2 15.63 9.60 -4.98
CA PRO A 2 15.39 8.14 -4.90
C PRO A 2 13.98 7.68 -5.27
N HIS A 3 13.09 8.54 -5.77
CA HIS A 3 11.99 8.09 -6.61
C HIS A 3 12.60 7.39 -7.83
N PHE A 4 12.41 6.08 -7.93
CA PHE A 4 13.16 5.30 -8.92
C PHE A 4 12.27 4.66 -9.98
N ARG A 5 10.96 4.58 -9.77
CA ARG A 5 10.07 3.90 -10.70
C ARG A 5 8.63 4.37 -10.58
N ASP A 6 7.96 4.43 -11.74
CA ASP A 6 6.50 4.46 -11.86
C ASP A 6 6.02 3.26 -12.68
N LEU A 7 4.87 2.71 -12.31
CA LEU A 7 4.13 1.71 -13.06
C LEU A 7 2.73 2.24 -13.34
N ILE A 8 2.20 1.91 -14.49
CA ILE A 8 0.81 2.16 -14.85
C ILE A 8 0.17 0.81 -15.14
N LEU A 9 -0.85 0.47 -14.38
CA LEU A 9 -1.64 -0.77 -14.51
C LEU A 9 -3.09 -0.34 -14.73
N ASP A 10 -3.56 -0.43 -15.96
CA ASP A 10 -4.84 0.13 -16.39
C ASP A 10 -4.96 1.62 -15.99
N ASN A 11 -5.87 1.94 -15.07
CA ASN A 11 -6.08 3.30 -14.56
C ASN A 11 -5.38 3.56 -13.21
N VAL A 12 -4.58 2.62 -12.72
CA VAL A 12 -3.86 2.75 -11.46
C VAL A 12 -2.41 3.13 -11.73
N HIS A 13 -1.97 4.20 -11.10
CA HIS A 13 -0.59 4.66 -11.15
C HIS A 13 0.12 4.29 -9.85
N VAL A 14 1.24 3.61 -9.91
CA VAL A 14 2.03 3.23 -8.74
C VAL A 14 3.39 3.89 -8.80
N SER A 15 3.73 4.66 -7.78
CA SER A 15 5.03 5.32 -7.64
C SER A 15 5.82 4.69 -6.51
N PHE A 16 7.12 4.49 -6.73
CA PHE A 16 8.04 3.84 -5.80
C PHE A 16 9.15 4.79 -5.36
N TRP A 17 9.52 4.68 -4.07
CA TRP A 17 10.64 5.40 -3.47
C TRP A 17 11.58 4.42 -2.78
N ARG A 18 12.88 4.54 -3.05
CA ARG A 18 13.92 3.84 -2.30
C ARG A 18 14.42 4.74 -1.18
N LEU A 19 14.44 4.22 0.03
CA LEU A 19 14.84 4.97 1.22
C LEU A 19 16.37 5.04 1.33
N GLU A 20 16.99 6.02 0.68
CA GLU A 20 18.43 6.28 0.71
C GLU A 20 18.76 7.48 1.60
N GLU A 21 17.84 8.44 1.73
CA GLU A 21 18.03 9.64 2.53
C GLU A 21 17.70 9.43 4.01
N SER A 22 18.26 10.30 4.87
CA SER A 22 17.84 10.50 6.26
C SER A 22 16.46 11.16 6.35
N ALA A 23 15.82 11.06 7.52
CA ALA A 23 14.53 11.73 7.75
C ALA A 23 14.64 13.25 7.63
N ASP A 24 15.77 13.84 8.05
CA ASP A 24 15.98 15.31 7.99
C ASP A 24 16.12 15.79 6.53
N GLU A 25 16.85 15.05 5.69
CA GLU A 25 16.95 15.32 4.25
C GLU A 25 15.59 15.20 3.56
N MET A 26 14.83 14.15 3.89
CA MET A 26 13.49 13.95 3.34
C MET A 26 12.49 15.01 3.82
N TRP A 27 12.59 15.47 5.08
CA TRP A 27 11.78 16.57 5.59
C TRP A 27 12.09 17.87 4.83
N THR A 28 13.38 18.16 4.63
CA THR A 28 13.81 19.31 3.83
C THR A 28 13.26 19.24 2.42
N LEU A 29 13.36 18.07 1.78
CA LEU A 29 12.80 17.85 0.44
C LEU A 29 11.29 18.06 0.41
N LEU A 30 10.53 17.47 1.35
CA LEU A 30 9.09 17.64 1.45
C LEU A 30 8.70 19.12 1.61
N SER A 31 9.47 19.88 2.39
CA SER A 31 9.25 21.32 2.59
C SER A 31 9.43 22.17 1.34
N THR A 32 10.09 21.64 0.30
CA THR A 32 10.16 22.30 -1.02
C THR A 32 8.94 21.97 -1.89
N MET A 33 8.17 20.95 -1.53
CA MET A 33 7.05 20.44 -2.34
C MET A 33 5.68 20.90 -1.80
N ALA A 34 5.58 21.15 -0.48
CA ALA A 34 4.32 21.46 0.18
C ALA A 34 4.50 22.23 1.48
N ASP A 35 3.42 22.81 2.00
CA ASP A 35 3.37 23.28 3.38
C ASP A 35 3.42 22.07 4.34
N CYS A 36 4.45 22.05 5.18
CA CYS A 36 4.64 20.99 6.17
C CYS A 36 3.98 21.27 7.52
N ALA A 37 3.32 22.42 7.71
CA ALA A 37 2.68 22.77 8.98
C ALA A 37 1.69 21.68 9.45
N PRO A 38 0.79 21.12 8.59
CA PRO A 38 -0.14 20.07 8.99
C PRO A 38 0.53 18.76 9.41
N TYR A 39 1.79 18.57 9.02
CA TYR A 39 2.52 17.32 9.25
C TYR A 39 3.39 17.32 10.50
N ARG A 40 3.71 18.50 11.07
CA ARG A 40 4.70 18.67 12.15
C ARG A 40 4.37 17.87 13.40
N GLU A 41 3.15 17.97 13.88
CA GLU A 41 2.71 17.29 15.10
C GLU A 41 2.86 15.77 14.96
N ARG A 42 2.29 15.20 13.88
CA ARG A 42 2.37 13.75 13.65
C ARG A 42 3.79 13.27 13.45
N PHE A 43 4.61 14.02 12.74
CA PHE A 43 6.02 13.67 12.53
C PHE A 43 6.80 13.64 13.83
N SER A 44 6.58 14.58 14.75
CA SER A 44 7.26 14.63 16.05
C SER A 44 6.95 13.42 16.94
N GLN A 45 5.79 12.78 16.74
CA GLN A 45 5.35 11.60 17.48
C GLN A 45 5.98 10.29 16.96
N ILE A 46 6.59 10.30 15.78
CA ILE A 46 7.23 9.11 15.21
C ILE A 46 8.64 8.98 15.79
N GLY A 47 8.86 7.99 16.66
CA GLY A 47 10.15 7.81 17.33
C GLY A 47 11.22 7.12 16.46
N ALA A 48 10.83 6.10 15.69
CA ALA A 48 11.79 5.29 14.93
C ALA A 48 12.17 5.96 13.60
N GLU A 49 13.49 6.09 13.34
CA GLU A 49 14.04 6.73 12.14
C GLU A 49 13.51 6.09 10.86
N LYS A 50 13.49 4.75 10.78
CA LYS A 50 12.94 4.03 9.63
C LYS A 50 11.47 4.43 9.37
N ARG A 51 10.64 4.52 10.41
CA ARG A 51 9.24 4.93 10.29
C ARG A 51 9.08 6.38 9.85
N ARG A 52 9.95 7.28 10.29
CA ARG A 52 10.00 8.66 9.81
C ARG A 52 10.25 8.71 8.31
N ARG A 53 11.26 7.97 7.84
CA ARG A 53 11.62 7.89 6.42
C ARG A 53 10.48 7.31 5.57
N GLU A 54 9.89 6.19 5.99
CA GLU A 54 8.72 5.58 5.32
C GLU A 54 7.55 6.56 5.21
N TRP A 55 7.27 7.26 6.29
CA TRP A 55 6.17 8.21 6.38
C TRP A 55 6.39 9.45 5.49
N LEU A 56 7.62 9.96 5.43
CA LEU A 56 8.00 11.09 4.57
C LEU A 56 8.02 10.70 3.09
N ALA A 57 8.55 9.52 2.75
CA ALA A 57 8.58 9.04 1.36
C ALA A 57 7.18 8.96 0.74
N ALA A 58 6.21 8.43 1.48
CA ALA A 58 4.83 8.39 1.01
C ALA A 58 4.29 9.81 0.70
N ARG A 59 4.62 10.81 1.52
CA ARG A 59 4.21 12.21 1.30
C ARG A 59 4.93 12.83 0.11
N CYS A 60 6.22 12.62 0.00
CA CYS A 60 6.97 13.09 -1.17
C CYS A 60 6.40 12.53 -2.48
N LEU A 61 6.02 11.22 -2.51
CA LEU A 61 5.37 10.61 -3.67
C LEU A 61 4.00 11.25 -3.96
N VAL A 62 3.20 11.51 -2.92
CA VAL A 62 1.90 12.18 -3.07
C VAL A 62 2.07 13.59 -3.62
N HIS A 63 2.92 14.41 -3.00
CA HIS A 63 3.09 15.81 -3.44
C HIS A 63 3.75 15.92 -4.80
N LYS A 64 4.65 15.00 -5.14
CA LYS A 64 5.22 14.93 -6.49
C LYS A 64 4.16 14.72 -7.57
N ARG A 65 3.12 13.91 -7.27
CA ARG A 65 2.06 13.59 -8.21
C ARG A 65 0.88 14.55 -8.17
N CYS A 66 0.45 14.95 -6.98
CA CYS A 66 -0.80 15.68 -6.77
C CYS A 66 -0.60 17.18 -6.51
N GLY A 67 0.66 17.63 -6.31
CA GLY A 67 1.00 19.03 -6.07
C GLY A 67 0.94 19.45 -4.61
N ALA A 68 1.24 20.72 -4.37
CA ALA A 68 1.42 21.29 -3.03
C ALA A 68 0.12 21.43 -2.24
N ALA A 69 -0.99 21.69 -2.93
CA ALA A 69 -2.29 21.99 -2.31
C ALA A 69 -3.02 20.78 -1.71
N VAL A 70 -2.38 19.61 -1.68
CA VAL A 70 -2.96 18.34 -1.23
C VAL A 70 -2.39 17.96 0.13
N GLU A 71 -3.20 17.42 1.02
CA GLU A 71 -2.80 16.89 2.32
C GLU A 71 -3.14 15.41 2.42
N VAL A 72 -2.25 14.61 3.01
CA VAL A 72 -2.51 13.20 3.33
C VAL A 72 -3.14 13.12 4.72
N ARG A 73 -4.38 12.70 4.78
CA ARG A 73 -5.15 12.47 6.01
C ARG A 73 -5.53 10.99 6.16
N TYR A 74 -6.10 10.63 7.29
CA TYR A 74 -6.46 9.25 7.61
C TYR A 74 -7.91 9.18 8.13
N HIS A 75 -8.64 8.15 7.68
CA HIS A 75 -9.89 7.74 8.30
C HIS A 75 -9.65 7.11 9.67
N ASP A 76 -10.70 6.93 10.46
CA ASP A 76 -10.62 6.23 11.76
C ASP A 76 -10.13 4.78 11.63
N SER A 77 -10.35 4.16 10.48
CA SER A 77 -9.80 2.84 10.12
C SER A 77 -8.28 2.82 9.92
N GLY A 78 -7.64 4.00 9.82
CA GLY A 78 -6.23 4.15 9.46
C GLY A 78 -5.97 4.17 7.95
N ARG A 79 -7.00 4.07 7.10
CA ARG A 79 -6.87 4.18 5.65
C ARG A 79 -6.50 5.61 5.26
N PRO A 80 -5.44 5.83 4.45
CA PRO A 80 -5.09 7.16 3.97
C PRO A 80 -6.09 7.66 2.93
N TYR A 81 -6.29 8.97 2.90
CA TYR A 81 -7.00 9.68 1.84
C TYR A 81 -6.36 11.04 1.58
N LEU A 82 -6.65 11.62 0.43
CA LEU A 82 -6.19 12.96 0.06
C LEU A 82 -7.27 13.98 0.35
N TRP A 83 -6.86 15.12 0.88
CA TRP A 83 -7.72 16.27 1.15
C TRP A 83 -7.14 17.55 0.56
N SER A 84 -8.00 18.43 0.09
CA SER A 84 -7.64 19.77 -0.37
C SER A 84 -8.87 20.69 -0.32
N GLU A 85 -8.66 21.96 -0.02
CA GLU A 85 -9.68 22.99 -0.18
C GLU A 85 -9.89 23.37 -1.65
N GLU A 86 -8.82 23.34 -2.43
CA GLU A 86 -8.75 23.83 -3.80
C GLU A 86 -9.08 22.76 -4.85
N VAL A 87 -8.56 21.53 -4.65
CA VAL A 87 -8.65 20.43 -5.63
C VAL A 87 -9.82 19.52 -5.30
N LYS A 88 -10.78 19.41 -6.22
CA LYS A 88 -12.02 18.62 -5.98
C LYS A 88 -11.89 17.14 -6.41
N ASP A 89 -11.16 16.86 -7.49
CA ASP A 89 -11.04 15.53 -8.07
C ASP A 89 -9.73 14.85 -7.66
N LEU A 90 -9.61 14.58 -6.34
CA LEU A 90 -8.45 13.88 -5.79
C LEU A 90 -8.53 12.37 -6.04
N PRO A 91 -7.40 11.72 -6.37
CA PRO A 91 -7.35 10.28 -6.52
C PRO A 91 -7.55 9.58 -5.17
N GLU A 92 -8.03 8.34 -5.22
CA GLU A 92 -7.91 7.40 -4.10
C GLU A 92 -6.46 6.94 -4.00
N ILE A 93 -5.99 6.68 -2.77
CA ILE A 93 -4.62 6.22 -2.54
C ILE A 93 -4.56 4.98 -1.66
N SER A 94 -3.52 4.19 -1.86
CA SER A 94 -3.08 3.15 -0.94
C SER A 94 -1.57 3.19 -0.78
N VAL A 95 -1.07 2.97 0.43
CA VAL A 95 0.35 3.08 0.77
C VAL A 95 0.85 1.75 1.30
N THR A 96 2.07 1.38 0.90
CA THR A 96 2.77 0.21 1.44
C THR A 96 4.27 0.48 1.54
N HIS A 97 4.94 -0.31 2.37
CA HIS A 97 6.40 -0.27 2.52
C HIS A 97 6.93 -1.64 2.95
N SER A 98 8.07 -2.04 2.43
CA SER A 98 8.84 -3.21 2.87
C SER A 98 10.32 -3.01 2.58
N GLY A 99 11.20 -3.50 3.46
CA GLY A 99 12.62 -3.27 3.34
C GLY A 99 12.95 -1.77 3.31
N ASP A 100 13.62 -1.34 2.25
CA ASP A 100 13.95 0.06 1.97
C ASP A 100 13.10 0.66 0.85
N CYS A 101 11.93 0.10 0.60
CA CYS A 101 11.02 0.56 -0.44
C CYS A 101 9.69 1.04 0.14
N VAL A 102 9.20 2.16 -0.37
CA VAL A 102 7.84 2.68 -0.14
C VAL A 102 7.14 2.79 -1.48
N ALA A 103 5.87 2.40 -1.53
CA ALA A 103 5.05 2.57 -2.72
C ALA A 103 3.71 3.23 -2.38
N VAL A 104 3.24 4.06 -3.32
CA VAL A 104 1.91 4.66 -3.28
C VAL A 104 1.20 4.35 -4.60
N ALA A 105 0.04 3.72 -4.48
CA ALA A 105 -0.87 3.55 -5.60
C ALA A 105 -1.91 4.67 -5.62
N PHE A 106 -2.19 5.17 -6.82
CA PHE A 106 -3.19 6.21 -7.10
C PHE A 106 -4.19 5.66 -8.10
N SER A 107 -5.46 5.74 -7.80
CA SER A 107 -6.55 5.40 -8.74
C SER A 107 -7.49 6.57 -8.94
N PRO A 108 -8.28 6.61 -10.02
CA PRO A 108 -9.26 7.66 -10.20
C PRO A 108 -10.20 7.77 -9.01
N ARG A 109 -10.70 8.98 -8.76
CA ARG A 109 -11.72 9.23 -7.72
C ARG A 109 -12.86 8.21 -7.78
N ASN A 110 -13.30 7.75 -6.62
CA ASN A 110 -14.36 6.74 -6.45
C ASN A 110 -13.97 5.29 -6.85
N TYR A 111 -12.74 5.05 -7.29
CA TYR A 111 -12.21 3.71 -7.52
C TYR A 111 -11.21 3.38 -6.41
N ARG A 112 -11.65 2.64 -5.41
CA ARG A 112 -10.76 2.22 -4.33
C ARG A 112 -9.60 1.40 -4.87
N VAL A 113 -8.43 1.58 -4.27
CA VAL A 113 -7.22 0.84 -4.59
C VAL A 113 -6.61 0.25 -3.32
N GLY A 114 -5.99 -0.90 -3.45
CA GLY A 114 -5.17 -1.52 -2.40
C GLY A 114 -3.86 -1.97 -3.01
N ILE A 115 -2.76 -1.68 -2.33
CA ILE A 115 -1.42 -2.14 -2.72
C ILE A 115 -0.73 -2.75 -1.50
N ASP A 116 0.03 -3.81 -1.75
CA ASP A 116 0.97 -4.32 -0.76
C ASP A 116 2.32 -4.66 -1.39
N LEU A 117 3.36 -4.58 -0.57
CA LEU A 117 4.74 -4.87 -0.90
C LEU A 117 5.36 -5.63 0.26
N GLU A 118 5.93 -6.79 -0.03
CA GLU A 118 6.75 -7.55 0.93
C GLU A 118 7.92 -8.20 0.18
N ALA A 119 9.08 -8.22 0.80
CA ALA A 119 10.29 -8.77 0.21
C ALA A 119 10.76 -10.06 0.93
N ASP A 120 10.23 -10.34 2.12
CA ASP A 120 10.66 -11.49 2.94
C ASP A 120 9.78 -12.73 2.70
N GLU A 121 10.15 -13.52 1.68
CA GLU A 121 9.49 -14.80 1.39
C GLU A 121 9.56 -15.77 2.57
N THR A 122 10.65 -15.77 3.33
CA THR A 122 10.86 -16.68 4.47
C THR A 122 9.84 -16.40 5.58
N LYS A 123 9.55 -15.15 5.81
CA LYS A 123 8.55 -14.74 6.80
C LYS A 123 7.16 -15.18 6.38
N ALA A 124 6.75 -14.89 5.15
CA ALA A 124 5.44 -15.30 4.62
C ALA A 124 5.29 -16.84 4.67
N TRP A 125 6.31 -17.57 4.23
CA TRP A 125 6.31 -19.03 4.27
C TRP A 125 6.14 -19.61 5.67
N ARG A 126 6.84 -19.08 6.67
CA ARG A 126 6.74 -19.55 8.06
C ARG A 126 5.37 -19.37 8.70
N VAL A 127 4.63 -18.34 8.29
CA VAL A 127 3.31 -18.03 8.87
C VAL A 127 2.14 -18.41 7.97
N ARG A 128 2.38 -19.12 6.87
CA ARG A 128 1.37 -19.43 5.84
C ARG A 128 0.11 -20.10 6.39
N ASP A 129 0.24 -20.94 7.41
CA ASP A 129 -0.90 -21.63 8.04
C ASP A 129 -1.89 -20.66 8.73
N ARG A 130 -1.46 -19.42 9.00
CA ARG A 130 -2.29 -18.39 9.62
C ARG A 130 -3.20 -17.68 8.63
N PHE A 131 -2.88 -17.73 7.34
CA PHE A 131 -3.62 -17.00 6.30
C PHE A 131 -4.02 -17.84 5.07
N LEU A 132 -3.50 -19.06 4.93
CA LEU A 132 -3.84 -19.98 3.85
C LEU A 132 -4.41 -21.30 4.41
N SER A 133 -5.53 -21.74 3.86
CA SER A 133 -6.06 -23.08 4.08
C SER A 133 -5.19 -24.15 3.42
N ALA A 134 -5.34 -25.40 3.84
CA ALA A 134 -4.63 -26.52 3.22
C ALA A 134 -4.89 -26.65 1.70
N ARG A 135 -6.09 -26.24 1.23
CA ARG A 135 -6.41 -26.18 -0.21
C ARG A 135 -5.59 -25.11 -0.92
N GLU A 136 -5.53 -23.90 -0.35
CA GLU A 136 -4.76 -22.78 -0.93
C GLU A 136 -3.27 -23.09 -0.99
N GLN A 137 -2.72 -23.72 0.05
CA GLN A 137 -1.30 -24.13 0.07
C GLN A 137 -0.95 -25.13 -1.04
N ARG A 138 -1.89 -26.01 -1.45
CA ARG A 138 -1.67 -26.91 -2.59
C ARG A 138 -1.71 -26.20 -3.94
N LEU A 139 -2.30 -25.01 -4.03
CA LEU A 139 -2.33 -24.18 -5.24
C LEU A 139 -1.07 -23.33 -5.40
N LEU A 140 -0.31 -23.13 -4.33
CA LEU A 140 0.84 -22.21 -4.26
C LEU A 140 2.12 -23.06 -4.12
N PRO A 141 2.85 -23.28 -5.23
CA PRO A 141 3.87 -24.34 -5.31
C PRO A 141 5.16 -24.00 -4.53
N ASP A 142 5.43 -22.73 -4.25
CA ASP A 142 6.70 -22.25 -3.69
C ASP A 142 6.53 -21.02 -2.79
N SER A 143 7.62 -20.56 -2.21
CA SER A 143 7.64 -19.40 -1.30
C SER A 143 7.26 -18.09 -1.99
N ALA A 144 7.62 -17.93 -3.26
CA ALA A 144 7.27 -16.74 -4.03
C ALA A 144 5.75 -16.66 -4.27
N ALA A 145 5.10 -17.78 -4.61
CA ALA A 145 3.65 -17.86 -4.73
C ALA A 145 2.93 -17.60 -3.40
N VAL A 146 3.47 -18.11 -2.29
CA VAL A 146 2.94 -17.85 -0.94
C VAL A 146 3.09 -16.37 -0.58
N LEU A 147 4.23 -15.74 -0.89
CA LEU A 147 4.44 -14.31 -0.71
C LEU A 147 3.46 -13.48 -1.54
N ALA A 148 3.26 -13.83 -2.82
CA ALA A 148 2.28 -13.18 -3.68
C ALA A 148 0.86 -13.27 -3.09
N ALA A 149 0.48 -14.42 -2.54
CA ALA A 149 -0.82 -14.59 -1.88
C ALA A 149 -0.94 -13.76 -0.59
N TRP A 150 0.15 -13.60 0.19
CA TRP A 150 0.20 -12.69 1.32
C TRP A 150 -0.05 -11.25 0.89
N CYS A 151 0.75 -10.73 -0.06
CA CYS A 151 0.59 -9.38 -0.58
C CYS A 151 -0.81 -9.14 -1.18
N ALA A 152 -1.35 -10.14 -1.90
CA ALA A 152 -2.69 -10.05 -2.46
C ALA A 152 -3.76 -9.88 -1.36
N LYS A 153 -3.69 -10.66 -0.29
CA LYS A 153 -4.65 -10.56 0.83
C LYS A 153 -4.50 -9.25 1.60
N GLU A 154 -3.28 -8.77 1.81
CA GLU A 154 -3.02 -7.43 2.40
C GLU A 154 -3.55 -6.30 1.51
N ALA A 155 -3.32 -6.36 0.20
CA ALA A 155 -3.85 -5.38 -0.74
C ALA A 155 -5.40 -5.37 -0.74
N ILE A 156 -6.03 -6.55 -0.73
CA ILE A 156 -7.49 -6.70 -0.64
C ILE A 156 -8.01 -6.18 0.70
N TYR A 157 -7.32 -6.43 1.82
CA TYR A 157 -7.69 -5.90 3.12
C TYR A 157 -7.73 -4.37 3.11
N LYS A 158 -6.69 -3.74 2.56
CA LYS A 158 -6.61 -2.28 2.37
C LYS A 158 -7.71 -1.76 1.43
N LEU A 159 -7.99 -2.49 0.36
CA LEU A 159 -9.05 -2.15 -0.61
C LEU A 159 -10.44 -2.18 0.01
N CYS A 160 -10.75 -3.23 0.78
CA CYS A 160 -12.06 -3.44 1.38
C CYS A 160 -12.35 -2.47 2.53
N ASP A 161 -11.31 -2.14 3.32
CA ASP A 161 -11.42 -1.29 4.52
C ASP A 161 -12.52 -1.78 5.49
N VAL A 162 -12.58 -3.12 5.69
CA VAL A 162 -13.54 -3.78 6.57
C VAL A 162 -12.82 -4.26 7.82
N PRO A 163 -13.09 -3.65 8.99
CA PRO A 163 -12.47 -4.07 10.24
C PRO A 163 -12.73 -5.55 10.55
N GLY A 164 -11.67 -6.27 10.91
CA GLY A 164 -11.76 -7.67 11.32
C GLY A 164 -11.94 -8.68 10.19
N LEU A 165 -11.85 -8.27 8.92
CA LEU A 165 -11.84 -9.20 7.78
C LEU A 165 -10.65 -10.16 7.90
N LYS A 166 -10.95 -11.48 7.92
CA LYS A 166 -9.95 -12.51 8.17
C LYS A 166 -9.33 -13.02 6.86
N PHE A 167 -8.02 -13.17 6.86
CA PHE A 167 -7.28 -13.72 5.71
C PHE A 167 -7.60 -15.19 5.49
N LEU A 168 -7.67 -15.97 6.57
CA LEU A 168 -8.05 -17.36 6.51
C LEU A 168 -9.58 -17.51 6.44
N GLY A 169 -10.06 -18.07 5.36
CA GLY A 169 -11.47 -18.45 5.15
C GLY A 169 -12.38 -17.32 4.62
N GLU A 170 -12.03 -16.03 4.79
CA GLU A 170 -12.83 -14.92 4.28
C GLU A 170 -12.23 -14.27 3.01
N MET A 171 -10.95 -14.55 2.74
CA MET A 171 -10.26 -14.26 1.48
C MET A 171 -9.68 -15.58 0.95
N VAL A 172 -10.26 -16.15 -0.07
CA VAL A 172 -9.91 -17.48 -0.57
C VAL A 172 -9.22 -17.38 -1.92
N CYS A 173 -7.94 -17.76 -1.97
CA CYS A 173 -7.21 -17.89 -3.23
C CYS A 173 -7.76 -19.08 -4.02
N GLU A 174 -8.24 -18.83 -5.23
CA GLU A 174 -8.86 -19.83 -6.08
C GLU A 174 -7.95 -20.33 -7.19
N ASP A 175 -7.16 -19.41 -7.76
CA ASP A 175 -6.37 -19.69 -8.96
C ASP A 175 -5.22 -18.68 -9.07
N LEU A 176 -4.04 -19.16 -9.50
CA LEU A 176 -2.89 -18.33 -9.84
C LEU A 176 -2.52 -18.60 -11.30
N LYS A 177 -2.83 -17.67 -12.19
CA LYS A 177 -2.56 -17.79 -13.62
C LYS A 177 -1.92 -16.54 -14.17
N LYS A 178 -0.85 -16.69 -14.93
CA LYS A 178 -0.17 -15.60 -15.67
C LYS A 178 0.17 -14.39 -14.80
N GLY A 179 0.58 -14.62 -13.52
CA GLY A 179 0.89 -13.54 -12.59
C GLY A 179 -0.32 -12.87 -11.95
N GLN A 180 -1.53 -13.32 -12.22
CA GLN A 180 -2.75 -12.88 -11.57
C GLN A 180 -3.24 -13.90 -10.55
N LEU A 181 -3.52 -13.45 -9.34
CA LEU A 181 -4.16 -14.24 -8.31
C LEU A 181 -5.65 -13.89 -8.22
N ARG A 182 -6.52 -14.86 -8.41
CA ARG A 182 -7.96 -14.70 -8.19
C ARG A 182 -8.29 -15.01 -6.74
N VAL A 183 -8.90 -14.06 -6.05
CA VAL A 183 -9.31 -14.19 -4.65
C VAL A 183 -10.81 -13.97 -4.52
N LYS A 184 -11.51 -14.95 -3.95
CA LYS A 184 -12.92 -14.82 -3.58
C LYS A 184 -13.07 -14.22 -2.19
N LEU A 185 -14.09 -13.40 -2.04
CA LEU A 185 -14.56 -12.83 -0.79
C LEU A 185 -15.97 -13.36 -0.50
N PRO A 186 -16.12 -14.59 0.05
CA PRO A 186 -17.42 -15.26 0.15
C PRO A 186 -18.46 -14.46 0.91
N LYS A 187 -18.06 -13.81 2.01
CA LYS A 187 -18.97 -12.97 2.81
C LYS A 187 -19.49 -11.72 2.07
N MET A 188 -18.78 -11.27 1.06
CA MET A 188 -19.14 -10.10 0.26
C MET A 188 -19.78 -10.47 -1.07
N GLY A 189 -19.78 -11.76 -1.44
CA GLY A 189 -20.22 -12.22 -2.77
C GLY A 189 -19.38 -11.63 -3.91
N LYS A 190 -18.09 -11.32 -3.67
CA LYS A 190 -17.19 -10.66 -4.63
C LYS A 190 -16.00 -11.52 -4.98
N GLU A 191 -15.45 -11.25 -6.15
CA GLU A 191 -14.14 -11.75 -6.59
C GLU A 191 -13.23 -10.58 -6.91
N VAL A 192 -11.94 -10.71 -6.60
CA VAL A 192 -10.90 -9.71 -6.88
C VAL A 192 -9.76 -10.39 -7.62
N PHE A 193 -9.28 -9.73 -8.66
CA PHE A 193 -8.06 -10.14 -9.38
C PHE A 193 -6.92 -9.22 -8.93
N VAL A 194 -5.84 -9.82 -8.45
CA VAL A 194 -4.65 -9.12 -7.99
C VAL A 194 -3.50 -9.40 -8.95
N VAL A 195 -2.81 -8.34 -9.37
CA VAL A 195 -1.69 -8.38 -10.34
C VAL A 195 -0.40 -8.03 -9.64
#